data_d50a372a0b0ea405129a463569368d2f
#
_entry.id   d50a372a0b0ea405129a463569368d2f
#
_cell.length_a   1.000
_cell.length_b   1.000
_cell.length_c   1.000
_cell.angle_alpha   90.00
_cell.angle_beta   90.00
_cell.angle_gamma   90.00
#
_symmetry.space_group_name_H-M   'P 1'
#
loop_
_entity.id
_entity.type
_entity.pdbx_description
1 polymer ?
#
loop_
_entity_poly.entity_id
_entity_poly.type
_entity_poly.pdbx_seq_one_letter_code
_entity_poly.pdbx_strand_id
1 'polypeptide(L)'
;MRSGPVVAVLTLCTALRLPAQAPAPAPVSTTPKLTGYLQPRFQTLGDTASFFLRRARFAVEGNITPWAAYRAQVEMRTLGAAATPAASPLTLSATDLFIRLTHRRWGGTVGQFRVPFALESLLGSTTLETSERSRIVNAAKRDIGVQADWTVAGRLVLQAALVDGEGPNRTTSTNPDNRMAYFARAVDTPVKGLDIGGAFEGYSDSSGANVQSVYRAARWTARAEYIDEHNRRTLVHTRGWYGLAGYYAIPQRVELVGRFEQFDPSDRVATDRSTGYLIGVQYFMRGDNFKILADYEVFREQAVQVSNNRGVVQMQVRW
;
A
#
# COMPACT_ATOMS: atom_id res chain seq x y z
N MET A 1 -10.92 -27.99 -84.29
CA MET A 1 -9.82 -27.18 -83.79
C MET A 1 -10.41 -26.24 -82.70
N ARG A 2 -10.13 -26.50 -81.45
CA ARG A 2 -10.68 -25.72 -80.32
C ARG A 2 -9.54 -24.93 -79.71
N SER A 3 -9.62 -23.63 -79.79
CA SER A 3 -8.69 -22.67 -79.16
C SER A 3 -9.13 -22.48 -77.70
N GLY A 4 -8.24 -22.83 -76.72
CA GLY A 4 -8.43 -22.57 -75.29
C GLY A 4 -7.89 -21.20 -74.91
N PRO A 5 -8.44 -20.54 -73.89
CA PRO A 5 -7.98 -19.23 -73.46
C PRO A 5 -6.74 -19.33 -72.57
N VAL A 6 -5.77 -18.42 -72.84
CA VAL A 6 -4.59 -18.18 -72.00
C VAL A 6 -5.02 -17.32 -70.85
N VAL A 7 -4.91 -17.85 -69.60
CA VAL A 7 -5.09 -17.09 -68.37
C VAL A 7 -3.75 -16.48 -67.95
N ALA A 8 -3.64 -15.16 -68.07
CA ALA A 8 -2.51 -14.40 -67.53
C ALA A 8 -2.68 -14.21 -66.03
N VAL A 9 -1.82 -14.84 -65.23
CA VAL A 9 -1.72 -14.61 -63.79
C VAL A 9 -0.87 -13.38 -63.57
N LEU A 10 -1.54 -12.28 -63.16
CA LEU A 10 -0.84 -11.07 -62.70
C LEU A 10 -0.40 -11.32 -61.23
N THR A 11 0.91 -11.52 -61.02
CA THR A 11 1.50 -11.59 -59.69
C THR A 11 1.66 -10.17 -59.14
N LEU A 12 0.79 -9.76 -58.23
CA LEU A 12 0.87 -8.48 -57.52
C LEU A 12 1.90 -8.63 -56.39
N CYS A 13 3.16 -8.22 -56.61
CA CYS A 13 4.17 -8.08 -55.56
C CYS A 13 3.83 -6.86 -54.73
N THR A 14 3.06 -7.02 -53.66
CA THR A 14 2.93 -6.04 -52.58
C THR A 14 4.22 -6.04 -51.76
N ALA A 15 5.06 -5.04 -51.95
CA ALA A 15 6.21 -4.79 -51.09
C ALA A 15 5.70 -4.46 -49.70
N LEU A 16 5.73 -5.42 -48.78
CA LEU A 16 5.56 -5.21 -47.35
C LEU A 16 6.67 -4.28 -46.89
N ARG A 17 6.36 -2.99 -46.73
CA ARG A 17 7.22 -2.05 -46.01
C ARG A 17 7.21 -2.53 -44.54
N LEU A 18 8.31 -3.16 -44.13
CA LEU A 18 8.59 -3.37 -42.73
C LEU A 18 8.55 -2.00 -42.01
N PRO A 19 7.78 -1.83 -40.94
CA PRO A 19 7.78 -0.58 -40.20
C PRO A 19 9.22 -0.31 -39.76
N ALA A 20 9.68 0.92 -39.94
CA ALA A 20 10.99 1.34 -39.46
C ALA A 20 11.13 0.96 -38.00
N GLN A 21 12.19 0.25 -37.68
CA GLN A 21 12.46 -0.22 -36.33
C GLN A 21 12.50 1.00 -35.42
N ALA A 22 11.58 1.05 -34.43
CA ALA A 22 11.57 2.13 -33.46
C ALA A 22 12.96 2.26 -32.83
N PRO A 23 13.47 3.48 -32.62
CA PRO A 23 14.79 3.67 -32.01
C PRO A 23 14.88 2.83 -30.73
N ALA A 24 16.01 2.14 -30.59
CA ALA A 24 16.26 1.33 -29.39
C ALA A 24 16.08 2.19 -28.15
N PRO A 25 15.32 1.72 -27.15
CA PRO A 25 15.14 2.47 -25.90
C PRO A 25 16.51 2.77 -25.30
N ALA A 26 16.64 3.98 -24.75
CA ALA A 26 17.88 4.41 -24.10
C ALA A 26 18.32 3.37 -23.05
N PRO A 27 19.63 3.10 -22.90
CA PRO A 27 20.12 2.11 -21.96
C PRO A 27 19.67 2.48 -20.53
N VAL A 28 18.93 1.59 -19.90
CA VAL A 28 18.48 1.73 -18.51
C VAL A 28 19.61 1.26 -17.60
N SER A 29 19.92 2.05 -16.57
CA SER A 29 20.89 1.61 -15.57
C SER A 29 20.38 0.34 -14.87
N THR A 30 21.13 -0.74 -14.98
CA THR A 30 20.85 -2.01 -14.29
C THR A 30 21.57 -2.11 -12.94
N THR A 31 22.30 -1.06 -12.55
CA THR A 31 23.01 -1.02 -11.26
C THR A 31 22.00 -1.10 -10.11
N PRO A 32 22.12 -2.08 -9.21
CA PRO A 32 21.30 -2.18 -8.03
C PRO A 32 21.46 -0.96 -7.13
N LYS A 33 20.35 -0.48 -6.57
CA LYS A 33 20.35 0.59 -5.57
C LYS A 33 20.02 0.02 -4.20
N LEU A 34 20.87 0.33 -3.22
CA LEU A 34 20.57 0.07 -1.83
C LEU A 34 19.78 1.27 -1.29
N THR A 35 18.57 1.01 -0.82
CA THR A 35 17.70 2.01 -0.21
C THR A 35 17.26 1.53 1.17
N GLY A 36 16.79 2.42 2.01
CA GLY A 36 16.33 2.02 3.31
C GLY A 36 15.82 3.20 4.13
N TYR A 37 15.34 2.89 5.32
CA TYR A 37 14.97 3.90 6.29
C TYR A 37 14.95 3.36 7.74
N LEU A 38 15.14 4.29 8.68
CA LEU A 38 15.04 4.07 10.11
C LEU A 38 14.00 5.01 10.71
N GLN A 39 13.22 4.50 11.68
CA GLN A 39 12.23 5.25 12.43
C GLN A 39 12.40 5.02 13.93
N PRO A 40 13.44 5.59 14.57
CA PRO A 40 13.54 5.65 16.03
C PRO A 40 12.39 6.48 16.59
N ARG A 41 11.85 6.02 17.73
CA ARG A 41 10.63 6.55 18.31
C ARG A 41 10.71 6.60 19.83
N PHE A 42 10.18 7.68 20.41
CA PHE A 42 9.69 7.71 21.78
C PHE A 42 8.16 7.62 21.74
N GLN A 43 7.57 6.81 22.58
CA GLN A 43 6.13 6.61 22.65
C GLN A 43 5.68 6.51 24.08
N THR A 44 4.56 7.19 24.39
CA THR A 44 3.75 6.92 25.60
C THR A 44 2.50 6.14 25.19
N LEU A 45 2.07 5.21 26.02
CA LEU A 45 0.83 4.46 25.84
C LEU A 45 0.22 4.22 27.23
N GLY A 46 -0.89 4.90 27.51
CA GLY A 46 -1.39 4.96 28.87
C GLY A 46 -0.32 5.47 29.83
N ASP A 47 -0.01 4.67 30.85
CA ASP A 47 0.98 5.00 31.88
C ASP A 47 2.41 4.53 31.58
N THR A 48 2.64 3.98 30.38
CA THR A 48 3.96 3.48 29.97
C THR A 48 4.64 4.42 29.00
N ALA A 49 5.96 4.46 29.04
CA ALA A 49 6.77 5.23 28.09
C ALA A 49 8.03 4.47 27.72
N SER A 50 8.44 4.52 26.44
CA SER A 50 9.66 3.85 25.99
C SER A 50 10.25 4.45 24.73
N PHE A 51 11.56 4.24 24.57
CA PHE A 51 12.28 4.44 23.31
C PHE A 51 12.43 3.09 22.59
N PHE A 52 12.19 3.08 21.29
CA PHE A 52 12.43 1.90 20.48
C PHE A 52 12.59 2.27 19.00
N LEU A 53 13.08 1.32 18.22
CA LEU A 53 13.15 1.45 16.77
C LEU A 53 11.88 0.88 16.16
N ARG A 54 10.97 1.75 15.74
CA ARG A 54 9.66 1.34 15.22
C ARG A 54 9.76 0.57 13.91
N ARG A 55 10.65 1.01 13.00
CA ARG A 55 10.95 0.34 11.73
C ARG A 55 12.41 0.56 11.36
N ALA A 56 13.01 -0.52 10.88
CA ALA A 56 14.27 -0.50 10.17
C ALA A 56 14.10 -1.35 8.92
N ARG A 57 14.14 -0.74 7.74
CA ARG A 57 13.96 -1.43 6.47
C ARG A 57 15.12 -1.17 5.54
N PHE A 58 15.52 -2.21 4.86
CA PHE A 58 16.57 -2.19 3.84
C PHE A 58 16.03 -2.84 2.58
N ALA A 59 16.32 -2.25 1.44
CA ALA A 59 15.89 -2.79 0.16
C ALA A 59 17.00 -2.70 -0.87
N VAL A 60 17.06 -3.71 -1.71
CA VAL A 60 17.79 -3.68 -2.99
C VAL A 60 16.76 -3.61 -4.09
N GLU A 61 16.89 -2.63 -4.95
CA GLU A 61 15.97 -2.41 -6.07
C GLU A 61 16.72 -2.01 -7.33
N GLY A 62 16.17 -2.33 -8.49
CA GLY A 62 16.82 -1.98 -9.76
C GLY A 62 16.01 -2.42 -10.97
N ASN A 63 16.51 -2.06 -12.13
CA ASN A 63 15.94 -2.50 -13.40
C ASN A 63 16.73 -3.70 -13.94
N ILE A 64 16.05 -4.69 -14.48
CA ILE A 64 16.62 -5.80 -15.23
C ILE A 64 16.66 -5.40 -16.72
N THR A 65 15.57 -4.80 -17.17
CA THR A 65 15.38 -4.28 -18.53
C THR A 65 14.58 -2.96 -18.44
N PRO A 66 14.37 -2.22 -19.56
CA PRO A 66 13.51 -1.04 -19.57
C PRO A 66 12.06 -1.29 -19.14
N TRP A 67 11.60 -2.54 -19.21
CA TRP A 67 10.24 -2.95 -18.90
C TRP A 67 10.14 -3.90 -17.69
N ALA A 68 11.25 -4.29 -17.06
CA ALA A 68 11.29 -5.17 -15.92
C ALA A 68 12.17 -4.60 -14.80
N ALA A 69 11.61 -4.47 -13.61
CA ALA A 69 12.28 -4.03 -12.39
C ALA A 69 12.06 -5.05 -11.26
N TYR A 70 12.91 -4.99 -10.25
CA TYR A 70 12.77 -5.82 -9.06
C TYR A 70 12.90 -4.99 -7.79
N ARG A 71 12.35 -5.51 -6.71
CA ARG A 71 12.55 -5.01 -5.36
C ARG A 71 12.61 -6.17 -4.38
N ALA A 72 13.65 -6.15 -3.54
CA ALA A 72 13.78 -7.05 -2.40
C ALA A 72 13.96 -6.20 -1.15
N GLN A 73 12.98 -6.22 -0.24
CA GLN A 73 12.99 -5.45 1.01
C GLN A 73 12.81 -6.36 2.21
N VAL A 74 13.64 -6.13 3.22
CA VAL A 74 13.54 -6.77 4.53
C VAL A 74 13.27 -5.73 5.61
N GLU A 75 12.54 -6.11 6.64
CA GLU A 75 12.33 -5.36 7.86
C GLU A 75 13.02 -6.07 9.01
N MET A 76 13.87 -5.33 9.71
CA MET A 76 14.39 -5.75 11.00
C MET A 76 13.31 -5.42 12.04
N ARG A 77 12.65 -6.41 12.57
CA ARG A 77 11.76 -6.21 13.72
C ARG A 77 12.61 -6.08 14.96
N THR A 78 12.59 -4.89 15.53
CA THR A 78 13.22 -4.66 16.79
C THR A 78 12.30 -5.00 17.95
N LEU A 79 12.90 -5.60 18.88
CA LEU A 79 12.57 -5.91 20.23
C LEU A 79 12.07 -4.66 20.97
N GLY A 80 10.84 -4.46 21.11
CA GLY A 80 10.28 -3.33 21.85
C GLY A 80 8.76 -3.36 21.90
N ALA A 81 8.17 -4.16 21.03
CA ALA A 81 6.73 -4.33 20.98
C ALA A 81 6.25 -5.69 21.53
N ALA A 82 7.14 -6.53 22.01
CA ALA A 82 6.77 -7.81 22.62
C ALA A 82 6.75 -7.68 24.14
N ALA A 83 5.64 -7.99 24.72
CA ALA A 83 5.36 -7.93 26.16
C ALA A 83 6.14 -8.96 27.02
N THR A 84 7.26 -9.50 26.54
CA THR A 84 8.08 -10.40 27.33
C THR A 84 9.55 -9.99 27.23
N PRO A 85 10.25 -9.71 28.36
CA PRO A 85 11.64 -9.33 28.43
C PRO A 85 12.62 -10.41 27.99
N ALA A 86 12.17 -11.64 27.80
CA ALA A 86 13.02 -12.76 27.42
C ALA A 86 13.29 -12.69 25.90
N ALA A 87 14.43 -12.08 25.57
CA ALA A 87 15.21 -12.28 24.36
C ALA A 87 14.40 -12.73 23.12
N SER A 88 13.57 -11.86 22.57
CA SER A 88 13.12 -12.08 21.20
C SER A 88 14.31 -11.78 20.29
N PRO A 89 14.86 -12.76 19.58
CA PRO A 89 15.98 -12.51 18.67
C PRO A 89 15.56 -11.50 17.62
N LEU A 90 16.53 -10.70 17.16
CA LEU A 90 16.32 -9.83 16.00
C LEU A 90 15.81 -10.69 14.83
N THR A 91 14.57 -10.50 14.43
CA THR A 91 14.00 -11.23 13.31
C THR A 91 14.01 -10.39 12.04
N LEU A 92 14.56 -10.96 10.98
CA LEU A 92 14.42 -10.43 9.63
C LEU A 92 13.13 -10.96 9.02
N SER A 93 12.31 -10.07 8.52
CA SER A 93 11.06 -10.42 7.83
C SER A 93 11.08 -9.80 6.44
N ALA A 94 10.87 -10.62 5.42
CA ALA A 94 10.68 -10.10 4.07
C ALA A 94 9.38 -9.29 4.01
N THR A 95 9.43 -8.12 3.39
CA THR A 95 8.26 -7.28 3.17
C THR A 95 7.88 -7.25 1.70
N ASP A 96 8.67 -6.65 0.85
CA ASP A 96 8.42 -6.55 -0.59
C ASP A 96 9.47 -7.41 -1.32
N LEU A 97 9.04 -8.49 -1.98
CA LEU A 97 9.89 -9.37 -2.78
C LEU A 97 9.18 -9.64 -4.10
N PHE A 98 9.41 -8.80 -5.08
CA PHE A 98 8.67 -8.89 -6.33
C PHE A 98 9.48 -8.46 -7.56
N ILE A 99 9.01 -8.94 -8.72
CA ILE A 99 9.35 -8.43 -10.03
C ILE A 99 8.16 -7.62 -10.55
N ARG A 100 8.45 -6.42 -11.04
CA ARG A 100 7.49 -5.52 -11.68
C ARG A 100 7.73 -5.47 -13.18
N LEU A 101 6.71 -5.75 -13.96
CA LEU A 101 6.70 -5.64 -15.41
C LEU A 101 5.87 -4.42 -15.81
N THR A 102 6.32 -3.65 -16.80
CA THR A 102 5.61 -2.48 -17.32
C THR A 102 5.67 -2.43 -18.83
N HIS A 103 4.52 -2.29 -19.48
CA HIS A 103 4.44 -2.11 -20.92
C HIS A 103 3.33 -1.13 -21.27
N ARG A 104 3.72 0.09 -21.74
CA ARG A 104 2.76 1.15 -22.07
C ARG A 104 1.82 1.48 -20.90
N ARG A 105 0.55 1.10 -21.00
CA ARG A 105 -0.52 1.33 -19.99
C ARG A 105 -0.76 0.12 -19.08
N TRP A 106 -0.01 -0.97 -19.30
CA TRP A 106 -0.15 -2.21 -18.54
C TRP A 106 0.99 -2.38 -17.58
N GLY A 107 0.71 -2.91 -16.44
CA GLY A 107 1.68 -3.37 -15.47
C GLY A 107 1.34 -4.76 -14.96
N GLY A 108 2.37 -5.47 -14.49
CA GLY A 108 2.24 -6.73 -13.82
C GLY A 108 3.23 -6.80 -12.66
N THR A 109 2.84 -7.44 -11.56
CA THR A 109 3.71 -7.69 -10.42
C THR A 109 3.61 -9.16 -10.06
N VAL A 110 4.76 -9.79 -9.79
CA VAL A 110 4.82 -11.20 -9.39
C VAL A 110 5.73 -11.30 -8.17
N GLY A 111 5.30 -12.03 -7.14
CA GLY A 111 6.02 -12.22 -5.89
C GLY A 111 5.23 -11.71 -4.70
N GLN A 112 5.91 -11.26 -3.65
CA GLN A 112 5.30 -10.71 -2.45
C GLN A 112 5.19 -9.18 -2.54
N PHE A 113 3.97 -8.68 -2.51
CA PHE A 113 3.66 -7.25 -2.66
C PHE A 113 2.49 -6.84 -1.77
N ARG A 114 2.21 -5.52 -1.72
CA ARG A 114 1.02 -5.01 -1.05
C ARG A 114 -0.20 -5.22 -1.93
N VAL A 115 -1.19 -5.94 -1.41
CA VAL A 115 -2.43 -6.21 -2.14
C VAL A 115 -3.25 -4.94 -2.36
N PRO A 116 -3.91 -4.78 -3.51
CA PRO A 116 -4.61 -3.56 -3.89
C PRO A 116 -5.99 -3.46 -3.21
N PHE A 117 -6.00 -3.19 -1.90
CA PHE A 117 -7.24 -3.05 -1.12
C PHE A 117 -7.29 -1.70 -0.40
N ALA A 118 -6.78 -1.59 0.82
CA ALA A 118 -6.90 -0.40 1.65
C ALA A 118 -5.90 0.70 1.24
N LEU A 119 -6.35 1.95 1.18
CA LEU A 119 -5.55 3.11 0.77
C LEU A 119 -4.29 3.27 1.61
N GLU A 120 -4.41 3.37 2.94
CA GLU A 120 -3.23 3.54 3.79
C GLU A 120 -2.32 2.31 3.81
N SER A 121 -2.84 1.11 3.52
CA SER A 121 -2.05 -0.10 3.32
C SER A 121 -1.07 0.06 2.15
N LEU A 122 -1.50 0.71 1.09
CA LEU A 122 -0.69 0.94 -0.12
C LEU A 122 0.33 2.07 0.06
N LEU A 123 0.12 3.00 1.00
CA LEU A 123 1.07 4.07 1.27
C LEU A 123 2.32 3.56 2.00
N GLY A 124 3.47 4.09 1.62
CA GLY A 124 4.73 3.84 2.32
C GLY A 124 4.68 4.38 3.75
N SER A 125 5.28 3.66 4.71
CA SER A 125 5.36 4.17 6.10
C SER A 125 6.14 5.48 6.20
N THR A 126 6.99 5.79 5.23
CA THR A 126 7.77 7.03 5.18
C THR A 126 6.99 8.23 4.66
N THR A 127 5.88 7.98 3.97
CA THR A 127 5.04 9.02 3.35
C THR A 127 3.73 9.27 4.10
N LEU A 128 3.52 8.58 5.22
CA LEU A 128 2.37 8.83 6.08
C LEU A 128 2.52 10.19 6.77
N GLU A 129 1.40 10.87 6.94
CA GLU A 129 1.30 12.13 7.66
C GLU A 129 1.24 11.92 9.18
N THR A 130 0.99 10.70 9.64
CA THR A 130 0.89 10.27 11.04
C THR A 130 1.89 9.15 11.33
N SER A 131 2.24 8.95 12.59
CA SER A 131 3.17 7.89 13.00
C SER A 131 2.66 6.49 12.72
N GLU A 132 1.33 6.31 12.78
CA GLU A 132 0.66 5.05 12.51
C GLU A 132 -0.55 5.26 11.59
N ARG A 133 -0.92 4.19 10.91
CA ARG A 133 -2.16 4.12 10.12
C ARG A 133 -3.39 4.18 11.02
N SER A 134 -4.54 4.47 10.43
CA SER A 134 -5.83 4.29 11.08
C SER A 134 -6.03 2.85 11.56
N ARG A 135 -6.76 2.66 12.65
CA ARG A 135 -7.09 1.35 13.21
C ARG A 135 -7.82 0.45 12.22
N ILE A 136 -8.64 1.01 11.33
CA ILE A 136 -9.36 0.24 10.31
C ILE A 136 -8.43 -0.46 9.31
N VAL A 137 -7.23 0.09 9.12
CA VAL A 137 -6.22 -0.46 8.20
C VAL A 137 -5.22 -1.35 8.91
N ASN A 138 -5.01 -1.14 10.20
CA ASN A 138 -4.13 -1.86 11.11
C ASN A 138 -2.69 -2.05 10.58
N ALA A 139 -2.51 -2.78 9.48
CA ALA A 139 -1.20 -3.03 8.87
C ALA A 139 -1.26 -3.03 7.35
N ALA A 140 -0.12 -2.84 6.70
CA ALA A 140 -0.03 -3.01 5.26
C ALA A 140 -0.22 -4.50 4.90
N LYS A 141 -1.38 -4.84 4.35
CA LYS A 141 -1.66 -6.20 3.85
C LYS A 141 -0.68 -6.52 2.72
N ARG A 142 0.06 -7.62 2.86
CA ARG A 142 0.97 -8.17 1.84
C ARG A 142 0.68 -9.63 1.66
N ASP A 143 0.90 -10.10 0.43
CA ASP A 143 0.75 -11.50 0.12
C ASP A 143 1.59 -11.88 -1.10
N ILE A 144 1.72 -13.17 -1.36
CA ILE A 144 2.47 -13.75 -2.48
C ILE A 144 1.49 -14.09 -3.59
N GLY A 145 1.78 -13.64 -4.81
CA GLY A 145 0.93 -13.93 -5.96
C GLY A 145 1.24 -13.08 -7.18
N VAL A 146 0.20 -12.77 -7.94
CA VAL A 146 0.28 -11.98 -9.17
C VAL A 146 -0.72 -10.81 -9.13
N GLN A 147 -0.33 -9.68 -9.69
CA GLN A 147 -1.18 -8.52 -9.88
C GLN A 147 -1.04 -8.00 -11.30
N ALA A 148 -2.14 -7.60 -11.90
CA ALA A 148 -2.20 -6.82 -13.12
C ALA A 148 -2.78 -5.44 -12.84
N ASP A 149 -2.29 -4.43 -13.55
CA ASP A 149 -2.85 -3.08 -13.53
C ASP A 149 -2.92 -2.50 -14.93
N TRP A 150 -3.89 -1.65 -15.14
CA TRP A 150 -4.15 -0.98 -16.40
C TRP A 150 -4.57 0.46 -16.17
N THR A 151 -3.90 1.40 -16.87
CA THR A 151 -4.25 2.82 -16.86
C THR A 151 -5.11 3.16 -18.08
N VAL A 152 -6.38 3.45 -17.86
CA VAL A 152 -7.37 3.80 -18.90
C VAL A 152 -7.41 5.31 -19.06
N ALA A 153 -7.36 5.77 -20.32
CA ALA A 153 -7.42 7.19 -20.66
C ALA A 153 -6.52 8.12 -19.84
N GLY A 154 -5.44 7.56 -19.24
CA GLY A 154 -4.44 8.32 -18.48
C GLY A 154 -4.87 8.75 -17.07
N ARG A 155 -6.09 8.40 -16.62
CA ARG A 155 -6.61 8.84 -15.32
C ARG A 155 -7.23 7.72 -14.46
N LEU A 156 -7.87 6.73 -15.07
CA LEU A 156 -8.48 5.61 -14.37
C LEU A 156 -7.47 4.47 -14.27
N VAL A 157 -7.11 4.08 -13.05
CA VAL A 157 -6.26 2.93 -12.77
C VAL A 157 -7.12 1.78 -12.29
N LEU A 158 -7.05 0.66 -12.99
CA LEU A 158 -7.67 -0.60 -12.63
C LEU A 158 -6.58 -1.58 -12.17
N GLN A 159 -6.83 -2.28 -11.08
CA GLN A 159 -5.92 -3.28 -10.52
C GLN A 159 -6.69 -4.55 -10.19
N ALA A 160 -6.12 -5.70 -10.48
CA ALA A 160 -6.61 -7.01 -10.07
C ALA A 160 -5.44 -7.84 -9.56
N ALA A 161 -5.63 -8.58 -8.47
CA ALA A 161 -4.63 -9.47 -7.91
C ALA A 161 -5.23 -10.80 -7.51
N LEU A 162 -4.43 -11.86 -7.65
CA LEU A 162 -4.68 -13.21 -7.16
C LEU A 162 -3.47 -13.61 -6.33
N VAL A 163 -3.69 -13.98 -5.06
CA VAL A 163 -2.64 -14.26 -4.11
C VAL A 163 -3.00 -15.47 -3.23
N ASP A 164 -2.05 -16.01 -2.50
CA ASP A 164 -2.28 -17.18 -1.65
C ASP A 164 -3.34 -16.97 -0.56
N GLY A 165 -3.46 -15.75 0.00
CA GLY A 165 -4.46 -15.42 1.01
C GLY A 165 -3.97 -15.61 2.45
N GLU A 166 -2.82 -16.22 2.65
CA GLU A 166 -2.26 -16.54 3.97
C GLU A 166 -1.38 -15.43 4.56
N GLY A 167 -1.18 -14.35 3.81
CA GLY A 167 -0.34 -13.24 4.20
C GLY A 167 1.14 -13.42 3.86
N PRO A 168 1.99 -12.49 4.32
CA PRO A 168 3.38 -12.45 3.89
C PRO A 168 4.20 -13.64 4.41
N ASN A 169 5.20 -14.05 3.63
CA ASN A 169 6.19 -15.10 3.95
C ASN A 169 5.57 -16.49 4.16
N ARG A 170 4.44 -16.76 3.54
CA ARG A 170 3.79 -18.06 3.54
C ARG A 170 4.12 -18.83 2.26
N THR A 171 4.10 -20.13 2.34
CA THR A 171 4.39 -21.04 1.23
C THR A 171 3.25 -22.05 1.08
N THR A 172 3.29 -22.87 0.02
CA THR A 172 2.30 -23.94 -0.20
C THR A 172 2.11 -24.87 0.99
N SER A 173 3.17 -25.12 1.76
CA SER A 173 3.09 -25.94 2.97
C SER A 173 2.33 -25.25 4.12
N THR A 174 2.11 -23.95 4.04
CA THR A 174 1.40 -23.15 5.03
C THR A 174 0.08 -22.59 4.50
N ASN A 175 -0.34 -22.95 3.30
CA ASN A 175 -1.68 -22.74 2.75
C ASN A 175 -2.51 -24.03 2.94
N PRO A 176 -3.22 -24.18 4.07
CA PRO A 176 -3.83 -25.46 4.45
C PRO A 176 -5.11 -25.77 3.69
N ASP A 177 -5.79 -24.77 3.16
CA ASP A 177 -7.09 -24.92 2.48
C ASP A 177 -6.98 -24.86 0.96
N ASN A 178 -5.78 -24.64 0.41
CA ASN A 178 -5.49 -24.52 -1.01
C ASN A 178 -6.40 -23.51 -1.74
N ARG A 179 -6.83 -22.47 -1.04
CA ARG A 179 -7.67 -21.38 -1.58
C ARG A 179 -6.83 -20.15 -1.81
N MET A 180 -7.25 -19.35 -2.78
CA MET A 180 -6.61 -18.09 -3.13
C MET A 180 -7.49 -16.92 -2.76
N ALA A 181 -6.86 -15.79 -2.40
CA ALA A 181 -7.51 -14.52 -2.23
C ALA A 181 -7.46 -13.72 -3.53
N TYR A 182 -8.53 -12.98 -3.82
CA TYR A 182 -8.61 -12.11 -4.99
C TYR A 182 -8.96 -10.70 -4.58
N PHE A 183 -8.39 -9.74 -5.33
CA PHE A 183 -8.56 -8.31 -5.10
C PHE A 183 -8.88 -7.62 -6.42
N ALA A 184 -9.74 -6.62 -6.35
CA ALA A 184 -10.00 -5.70 -7.44
C ALA A 184 -10.05 -4.28 -6.90
N ARG A 185 -9.42 -3.32 -7.60
CA ARG A 185 -9.40 -1.91 -7.21
C ARG A 185 -9.51 -1.02 -8.44
N ALA A 186 -10.29 0.05 -8.32
CA ALA A 186 -10.41 1.09 -9.33
C ALA A 186 -10.21 2.46 -8.68
N VAL A 187 -9.39 3.31 -9.28
CA VAL A 187 -9.17 4.70 -8.84
C VAL A 187 -9.18 5.61 -10.04
N ASP A 188 -10.06 6.60 -10.02
CA ASP A 188 -10.12 7.66 -11.02
C ASP A 188 -9.57 8.97 -10.45
N THR A 189 -8.89 9.75 -11.28
CA THR A 189 -8.43 11.11 -10.99
C THR A 189 -9.24 12.09 -11.84
N PRO A 190 -10.52 12.38 -11.47
CA PRO A 190 -11.42 13.18 -12.30
C PRO A 190 -10.93 14.61 -12.52
N VAL A 191 -10.26 15.16 -11.52
CA VAL A 191 -9.60 16.47 -11.58
C VAL A 191 -8.23 16.40 -10.91
N LYS A 192 -7.32 17.26 -11.31
CA LYS A 192 -5.97 17.31 -10.74
C LYS A 192 -6.00 17.42 -9.21
N GLY A 193 -5.34 16.49 -8.54
CA GLY A 193 -5.22 16.45 -7.09
C GLY A 193 -6.34 15.71 -6.36
N LEU A 194 -7.39 15.26 -7.04
CA LEU A 194 -8.47 14.47 -6.43
C LEU A 194 -8.46 13.05 -7.02
N ASP A 195 -8.19 12.07 -6.16
CA ASP A 195 -8.34 10.65 -6.46
C ASP A 195 -9.56 10.12 -5.72
N ILE A 196 -10.43 9.39 -6.42
CA ILE A 196 -11.60 8.71 -5.87
C ILE A 196 -11.57 7.26 -6.33
N GLY A 197 -11.81 6.33 -5.43
CA GLY A 197 -11.75 4.94 -5.79
C GLY A 197 -12.47 4.02 -4.82
N GLY A 198 -12.42 2.75 -5.17
CA GLY A 198 -12.92 1.67 -4.34
C GLY A 198 -12.17 0.38 -4.63
N ALA A 199 -12.26 -0.54 -3.70
CA ALA A 199 -11.66 -1.85 -3.81
C ALA A 199 -12.58 -2.93 -3.24
N PHE A 200 -12.36 -4.15 -3.69
CA PHE A 200 -13.01 -5.36 -3.23
C PHE A 200 -11.96 -6.43 -2.96
N GLU A 201 -12.16 -7.21 -1.90
CA GLU A 201 -11.39 -8.42 -1.62
C GLU A 201 -12.31 -9.60 -1.32
N GLY A 202 -11.84 -10.79 -1.64
CA GLY A 202 -12.52 -12.03 -1.29
C GLY A 202 -11.52 -13.14 -1.02
N TYR A 203 -11.73 -13.86 0.07
CA TYR A 203 -10.93 -15.00 0.46
C TYR A 203 -11.76 -15.97 1.29
N SER A 204 -11.84 -17.23 0.85
CA SER A 204 -12.56 -18.28 1.59
C SER A 204 -13.94 -17.83 2.07
N ASP A 205 -14.10 -17.67 3.38
CA ASP A 205 -15.36 -17.27 4.03
C ASP A 205 -15.39 -15.76 4.35
N SER A 206 -14.44 -14.97 3.86
CA SER A 206 -14.40 -13.52 4.07
C SER A 206 -14.50 -12.74 2.78
N SER A 207 -15.04 -11.54 2.86
CA SER A 207 -15.02 -10.56 1.78
C SER A 207 -14.93 -9.16 2.37
N GLY A 208 -14.37 -8.23 1.61
CA GLY A 208 -14.23 -6.84 2.04
C GLY A 208 -14.54 -5.88 0.91
N ALA A 209 -15.07 -4.72 1.26
CA ALA A 209 -15.26 -3.59 0.36
C ALA A 209 -14.64 -2.32 0.96
N ASN A 210 -14.11 -1.48 0.09
CA ASN A 210 -13.44 -0.24 0.45
C ASN A 210 -13.92 0.88 -0.46
N VAL A 211 -14.12 2.05 0.11
CA VAL A 211 -14.30 3.31 -0.62
C VAL A 211 -13.27 4.31 -0.11
N GLN A 212 -12.60 5.01 -1.00
CA GLN A 212 -11.47 5.85 -0.66
C GLN A 212 -11.44 7.14 -1.46
N SER A 213 -10.93 8.20 -0.86
CA SER A 213 -10.63 9.44 -1.55
C SER A 213 -9.37 10.11 -1.02
N VAL A 214 -8.65 10.78 -1.91
CA VAL A 214 -7.46 11.59 -1.57
C VAL A 214 -7.55 12.91 -2.31
N TYR A 215 -7.39 13.99 -1.60
CA TYR A 215 -7.27 15.32 -2.18
C TYR A 215 -5.92 15.95 -1.82
N ARG A 216 -5.22 16.46 -2.82
CA ARG A 216 -3.96 17.18 -2.64
C ARG A 216 -3.99 18.46 -3.47
N ALA A 217 -3.94 19.60 -2.81
CA ALA A 217 -3.86 20.90 -3.48
C ALA A 217 -3.08 21.88 -2.65
N ALA A 218 -2.11 22.56 -3.27
CA ALA A 218 -1.30 23.62 -2.66
C ALA A 218 -0.73 23.23 -1.28
N ARG A 219 -1.41 23.66 -0.21
CA ARG A 219 -1.00 23.43 1.18
C ARG A 219 -1.82 22.34 1.89
N TRP A 220 -2.81 21.75 1.22
CA TRP A 220 -3.75 20.83 1.83
C TRP A 220 -3.55 19.40 1.35
N THR A 221 -3.61 18.49 2.28
CA THR A 221 -3.83 17.05 2.02
C THR A 221 -5.07 16.62 2.79
N ALA A 222 -5.98 15.93 2.13
CA ALA A 222 -7.11 15.29 2.81
C ALA A 222 -7.24 13.85 2.32
N ARG A 223 -7.61 12.95 3.23
CA ARG A 223 -7.91 11.55 2.93
C ARG A 223 -9.13 11.10 3.69
N ALA A 224 -9.92 10.26 3.05
CA ALA A 224 -10.99 9.53 3.72
C ALA A 224 -11.05 8.11 3.17
N GLU A 225 -11.36 7.17 4.04
CA GLU A 225 -11.51 5.78 3.68
C GLU A 225 -12.58 5.14 4.56
N TYR A 226 -13.42 4.30 3.97
CA TYR A 226 -14.37 3.42 4.63
C TYR A 226 -14.07 1.99 4.24
N ILE A 227 -14.06 1.08 5.20
CA ILE A 227 -13.86 -0.37 5.00
C ILE A 227 -14.98 -1.12 5.69
N ASP A 228 -15.54 -2.11 5.01
CA ASP A 228 -16.46 -3.12 5.56
C ASP A 228 -15.92 -4.50 5.18
N GLU A 229 -15.53 -5.28 6.18
CA GLU A 229 -15.09 -6.67 6.03
C GLU A 229 -16.16 -7.59 6.64
N HIS A 230 -16.57 -8.60 5.89
CA HIS A 230 -17.59 -9.56 6.30
C HIS A 230 -17.00 -10.97 6.37
N ASN A 231 -17.09 -11.58 7.52
CA ASN A 231 -16.81 -13.01 7.72
C ASN A 231 -18.13 -13.80 7.63
N ARG A 232 -18.29 -14.54 6.55
CA ARG A 232 -19.53 -15.30 6.26
C ARG A 232 -19.75 -16.50 7.17
N ARG A 233 -18.69 -17.04 7.80
CA ARG A 233 -18.81 -18.16 8.74
C ARG A 233 -19.37 -17.70 10.09
N THR A 234 -18.84 -16.58 10.59
CA THR A 234 -19.27 -16.00 11.87
C THR A 234 -20.44 -15.04 11.71
N LEU A 235 -20.74 -14.62 10.47
CA LEU A 235 -21.71 -13.58 10.10
C LEU A 235 -21.40 -12.25 10.80
N VAL A 236 -20.11 -11.94 11.00
CA VAL A 236 -19.64 -10.70 11.62
C VAL A 236 -19.19 -9.73 10.55
N HIS A 237 -19.64 -8.48 10.66
CA HIS A 237 -19.07 -7.34 9.93
C HIS A 237 -18.11 -6.57 10.84
N THR A 238 -16.91 -6.35 10.34
CA THR A 238 -15.93 -5.41 10.89
C THR A 238 -15.96 -4.16 10.04
N ARG A 239 -16.24 -3.01 10.62
CA ARG A 239 -16.44 -1.75 9.87
C ARG A 239 -15.62 -0.62 10.47
N GLY A 240 -15.23 0.29 9.62
CA GLY A 240 -14.61 1.51 10.09
C GLY A 240 -14.42 2.55 9.00
N TRP A 241 -14.18 3.76 9.42
CA TRP A 241 -13.82 4.84 8.54
C TRP A 241 -12.90 5.84 9.24
N TYR A 242 -12.15 6.57 8.45
CA TYR A 242 -11.39 7.71 8.94
C TYR A 242 -11.44 8.86 7.94
N GLY A 243 -11.28 10.07 8.49
CA GLY A 243 -10.96 11.27 7.75
C GLY A 243 -9.69 11.89 8.31
N LEU A 244 -8.77 12.27 7.43
CA LEU A 244 -7.51 12.92 7.77
C LEU A 244 -7.39 14.21 6.97
N ALA A 245 -6.93 15.29 7.62
CA ALA A 245 -6.55 16.52 6.98
C ALA A 245 -5.15 16.95 7.43
N GLY A 246 -4.31 17.34 6.47
CA GLY A 246 -3.01 17.94 6.67
C GLY A 246 -2.95 19.35 6.07
N TYR A 247 -2.29 20.28 6.75
CA TYR A 247 -2.08 21.63 6.30
C TYR A 247 -0.63 22.08 6.49
N TYR A 248 0.02 22.46 5.41
CA TYR A 248 1.37 23.05 5.47
C TYR A 248 1.31 24.49 6.00
N ALA A 249 1.50 24.65 7.30
CA ALA A 249 1.62 25.97 7.94
C ALA A 249 2.85 26.73 7.39
N ILE A 250 3.95 26.02 7.22
CA ILE A 250 5.14 26.49 6.48
C ILE A 250 5.33 25.52 5.30
N PRO A 251 5.20 26.01 4.04
CA PRO A 251 5.28 25.16 2.86
C PRO A 251 6.52 24.26 2.87
N GLN A 252 6.30 22.97 2.67
CA GLN A 252 7.33 21.93 2.61
C GLN A 252 8.19 21.77 3.88
N ARG A 253 7.85 22.48 4.98
CA ARG A 253 8.62 22.43 6.23
C ARG A 253 7.81 22.04 7.45
N VAL A 254 6.61 22.58 7.62
CA VAL A 254 5.77 22.28 8.79
C VAL A 254 4.39 21.93 8.32
N GLU A 255 3.96 20.71 8.59
CA GLU A 255 2.61 20.23 8.35
C GLU A 255 1.91 19.95 9.69
N LEU A 256 0.71 20.49 9.84
CA LEU A 256 -0.21 20.17 10.92
C LEU A 256 -1.18 19.12 10.42
N VAL A 257 -1.46 18.12 11.22
CA VAL A 257 -2.30 16.97 10.84
C VAL A 257 -3.39 16.75 11.88
N GLY A 258 -4.61 16.47 11.41
CA GLY A 258 -5.72 15.99 12.22
C GLY A 258 -6.31 14.74 11.61
N ARG A 259 -6.65 13.74 12.43
CA ARG A 259 -7.40 12.54 12.02
C ARG A 259 -8.52 12.26 13.00
N PHE A 260 -9.66 11.93 12.43
CA PHE A 260 -10.78 11.34 13.15
C PHE A 260 -11.03 9.95 12.59
N GLU A 261 -11.31 8.98 13.45
CA GLU A 261 -11.62 7.61 13.03
C GLU A 261 -12.68 6.97 13.91
N GLN A 262 -13.46 6.08 13.32
CA GLN A 262 -14.34 5.16 14.03
C GLN A 262 -14.08 3.74 13.58
N PHE A 263 -14.03 2.83 14.52
CA PHE A 263 -13.80 1.41 14.29
C PHE A 263 -14.78 0.58 15.12
N ASP A 264 -15.46 -0.32 14.43
CA ASP A 264 -16.43 -1.27 14.96
C ASP A 264 -15.92 -2.68 14.62
N PRO A 265 -15.29 -3.38 15.57
CA PRO A 265 -14.74 -4.71 15.32
C PRO A 265 -15.79 -5.76 15.02
N SER A 266 -17.01 -5.60 15.56
CA SER A 266 -18.07 -6.59 15.39
C SER A 266 -19.47 -5.97 15.51
N ASP A 267 -20.23 -6.00 14.45
CA ASP A 267 -21.64 -5.58 14.44
C ASP A 267 -22.56 -6.47 15.34
N ARG A 268 -22.00 -7.56 15.87
CA ARG A 268 -22.67 -8.46 16.82
C ARG A 268 -22.51 -8.04 18.28
N VAL A 269 -21.57 -7.15 18.57
CA VAL A 269 -21.30 -6.63 19.91
C VAL A 269 -21.65 -5.14 19.94
N ALA A 270 -22.72 -4.80 20.63
CA ALA A 270 -23.28 -3.45 20.61
C ALA A 270 -22.36 -2.37 21.23
N THR A 271 -21.31 -2.76 21.95
CA THR A 271 -20.51 -1.86 22.79
C THR A 271 -19.00 -1.93 22.54
N ASP A 272 -18.54 -2.51 21.43
CA ASP A 272 -17.12 -2.66 21.13
C ASP A 272 -16.56 -1.59 20.16
N ARG A 273 -17.40 -0.63 19.76
CA ARG A 273 -16.98 0.48 18.92
C ARG A 273 -15.99 1.40 19.63
N SER A 274 -14.98 1.81 18.91
CA SER A 274 -14.01 2.81 19.37
C SER A 274 -13.95 4.01 18.43
N THR A 275 -13.67 5.19 19.01
CA THR A 275 -13.48 6.44 18.28
C THR A 275 -12.08 6.97 18.60
N GLY A 276 -11.33 7.35 17.57
CA GLY A 276 -9.99 7.91 17.67
C GLY A 276 -9.95 9.37 17.21
N TYR A 277 -9.19 10.18 17.93
CA TYR A 277 -8.89 11.58 17.61
C TYR A 277 -7.38 11.74 17.64
N LEU A 278 -6.78 12.16 16.54
CA LEU A 278 -5.35 12.40 16.46
C LEU A 278 -5.09 13.84 16.02
N ILE A 279 -4.14 14.47 16.71
CA ILE A 279 -3.50 15.71 16.25
C ILE A 279 -2.00 15.45 16.14
N GLY A 280 -1.37 16.06 15.16
CA GLY A 280 0.06 15.86 14.91
C GLY A 280 0.70 17.04 14.21
N VAL A 281 2.03 17.02 14.26
CA VAL A 281 2.88 17.97 13.54
C VAL A 281 4.05 17.22 12.92
N GLN A 282 4.38 17.56 11.67
CA GLN A 282 5.59 17.09 11.00
C GLN A 282 6.50 18.26 10.70
N TYR A 283 7.79 18.09 10.98
CA TYR A 283 8.83 19.00 10.59
C TYR A 283 9.77 18.34 9.58
N PHE A 284 9.77 18.84 8.36
CA PHE A 284 10.56 18.32 7.25
C PHE A 284 11.88 19.07 7.13
N MET A 285 12.99 18.41 7.42
CA MET A 285 14.32 18.94 7.19
C MET A 285 14.78 18.69 5.74
N ARG A 286 14.44 17.54 5.18
CA ARG A 286 14.72 17.15 3.79
C ARG A 286 13.58 16.30 3.21
N GLY A 287 12.37 16.88 3.18
CA GLY A 287 11.17 16.14 2.80
C GLY A 287 11.01 14.85 3.62
N ASP A 288 10.50 13.79 3.02
CA ASP A 288 10.37 12.48 3.68
C ASP A 288 11.70 11.77 3.96
N ASN A 289 12.81 12.27 3.42
CA ASN A 289 14.11 11.65 3.66
C ASN A 289 14.66 11.97 5.05
N PHE A 290 14.31 13.14 5.60
CA PHE A 290 14.66 13.47 6.98
C PHE A 290 13.57 14.35 7.57
N LYS A 291 12.81 13.79 8.49
CA LYS A 291 11.73 14.49 9.18
C LYS A 291 11.60 14.04 10.63
N ILE A 292 11.01 14.90 11.44
CA ILE A 292 10.52 14.60 12.78
C ILE A 292 9.01 14.75 12.75
N LEU A 293 8.30 13.85 13.36
CA LEU A 293 6.86 13.96 13.58
C LEU A 293 6.53 13.73 15.06
N ALA A 294 5.50 14.41 15.52
CA ALA A 294 4.92 14.21 16.83
C ALA A 294 3.41 14.13 16.70
N ASP A 295 2.80 13.09 17.26
CA ASP A 295 1.35 12.92 17.30
C ASP A 295 0.88 12.64 18.72
N TYR A 296 -0.33 13.08 19.00
CA TYR A 296 -1.08 12.63 20.17
C TYR A 296 -2.44 12.10 19.73
N GLU A 297 -2.78 10.90 20.18
CA GLU A 297 -3.99 10.20 19.79
C GLU A 297 -4.76 9.79 21.04
N VAL A 298 -6.05 10.13 21.06
CA VAL A 298 -7.01 9.80 22.12
C VAL A 298 -7.99 8.79 21.58
N PHE A 299 -8.19 7.70 22.33
CA PHE A 299 -9.18 6.69 22.01
C PHE A 299 -10.34 6.75 23.02
N ARG A 300 -11.54 6.56 22.51
CA ARG A 300 -12.78 6.48 23.29
C ARG A 300 -13.47 5.17 22.93
N GLU A 301 -13.46 4.24 23.86
CA GLU A 301 -14.17 2.98 23.77
C GLU A 301 -15.61 3.16 24.26
N GLN A 302 -16.54 2.45 23.63
CA GLN A 302 -17.97 2.59 23.91
C GLN A 302 -18.37 1.96 25.27
N ALA A 303 -17.83 0.79 25.60
CA ALA A 303 -18.19 0.06 26.83
C ALA A 303 -17.35 0.51 28.03
N VAL A 304 -16.08 0.20 28.01
CA VAL A 304 -15.14 0.47 29.12
C VAL A 304 -13.97 1.27 28.58
N GLN A 305 -13.77 2.44 29.15
CA GLN A 305 -12.64 3.28 28.76
C GLN A 305 -11.33 2.62 29.19
N VAL A 306 -10.46 2.38 28.23
CA VAL A 306 -9.12 1.83 28.47
C VAL A 306 -8.09 2.97 28.44
N SER A 307 -7.08 2.89 29.31
CA SER A 307 -5.95 3.85 29.28
C SER A 307 -4.99 3.50 28.13
N ASN A 308 -5.34 3.92 26.92
CA ASN A 308 -4.61 3.64 25.68
C ASN A 308 -4.32 4.87 24.83
N ASN A 309 -4.47 6.06 25.41
CA ASN A 309 -4.03 7.29 24.74
C ASN A 309 -2.54 7.18 24.42
N ARG A 310 -2.17 7.66 23.23
CA ARG A 310 -0.83 7.47 22.70
C ARG A 310 -0.19 8.79 22.31
N GLY A 311 0.96 9.07 22.88
CA GLY A 311 1.85 10.14 22.45
C GLY A 311 3.05 9.57 21.71
N VAL A 312 3.45 10.18 20.61
CA VAL A 312 4.58 9.72 19.79
C VAL A 312 5.46 10.89 19.41
N VAL A 313 6.77 10.72 19.53
CA VAL A 313 7.78 11.53 18.83
C VAL A 313 8.65 10.58 18.03
N GLN A 314 8.71 10.76 16.73
CA GLN A 314 9.43 9.89 15.82
C GLN A 314 10.34 10.69 14.90
N MET A 315 11.58 10.27 14.81
CA MET A 315 12.49 10.73 13.75
C MET A 315 12.45 9.73 12.59
N GLN A 316 12.62 10.23 11.39
CA GLN A 316 12.75 9.41 10.19
C GLN A 316 13.96 9.84 9.39
N VAL A 317 14.78 8.85 9.02
CA VAL A 317 15.88 9.00 8.07
C VAL A 317 15.70 7.96 6.96
N ARG A 318 15.75 8.41 5.70
CA ARG A 318 15.63 7.58 4.51
C ARG A 318 16.76 7.91 3.54
N TRP A 319 17.38 6.89 2.91
CA TRP A 319 18.43 7.03 1.90
C TRP A 319 18.17 6.22 0.64
#